data_346d4510899f11c3fadcdcd922f18d1a
#
_entry.id   346d4510899f11c3fadcdcd922f18d1a
#
_cell.length_a   1.000
_cell.length_b   1.000
_cell.length_c   1.000
_cell.angle_alpha   90.00
_cell.angle_beta   90.00
_cell.angle_gamma   90.00
#
_symmetry.space_group_name_H-M   'P 1'
#
loop_
_entity.id
_entity.type
_entity.pdbx_description
1 polymer ?
#
loop_
_entity_poly.entity_id
_entity_poly.type
_entity_poly.pdbx_seq_one_letter_code
_entity_poly.pdbx_strand_id
1 'polypeptide(L)'
;ALYNWLFARHNGGKFFLRIEDTDRVRSTKESTNVIFENLEWLGFDWDEEPRYQSKRLDIYNKYIDKLLSSGMAYEIDGGAVSFKVQQKEAIEFDDAVHGKISFDPSLIEDFVIRKADEFPVYNFACVVDDADMKITHVIRGDDHTSNTPRQLLLYNALEIQPPVFAHISMILGEDGTRLSKRHGATSVADYRKRG
;
A
#
# COMPACT_ATOMS: atom_id res chain seq x y z
N ALA A 1 11.18 1.93 3.02
CA ALA A 1 12.10 1.00 2.32
C ALA A 1 13.07 0.33 3.30
N LEU A 2 13.86 1.08 4.12
CA LEU A 2 14.91 0.54 4.97
C LEU A 2 14.45 -0.65 5.84
N TYR A 3 13.39 -0.48 6.63
CA TYR A 3 12.89 -1.55 7.51
C TYR A 3 12.45 -2.80 6.73
N ASN A 4 11.79 -2.62 5.57
CA ASN A 4 11.37 -3.73 4.73
C ASN A 4 12.58 -4.49 4.17
N TRP A 5 13.61 -3.76 3.70
CA TRP A 5 14.83 -4.36 3.17
C TRP A 5 15.59 -5.12 4.27
N LEU A 6 15.81 -4.49 5.44
CA LEU A 6 16.48 -5.12 6.59
C LEU A 6 15.72 -6.37 7.05
N PHE A 7 14.39 -6.28 7.16
CA PHE A 7 13.57 -7.42 7.57
C PHE A 7 13.68 -8.59 6.57
N ALA A 8 13.58 -8.30 5.28
CA ALA A 8 13.73 -9.31 4.24
C ALA A 8 15.13 -9.98 4.31
N ARG A 9 16.20 -9.19 4.36
CA ARG A 9 17.57 -9.73 4.40
C ARG A 9 17.86 -10.51 5.69
N HIS A 10 17.40 -10.01 6.84
CA HIS A 10 17.55 -10.69 8.13
C HIS A 10 16.88 -12.08 8.16
N ASN A 11 15.73 -12.20 7.52
CA ASN A 11 14.95 -13.44 7.52
C ASN A 11 15.23 -14.34 6.29
N GLY A 12 16.23 -14.03 5.46
CA GLY A 12 16.51 -14.77 4.23
C GLY A 12 15.37 -14.70 3.20
N GLY A 13 14.54 -13.67 3.30
CA GLY A 13 13.41 -13.39 2.40
C GLY A 13 13.82 -12.59 1.17
N LYS A 14 12.82 -12.26 0.33
CA LYS A 14 12.99 -11.45 -0.87
C LYS A 14 12.46 -10.03 -0.65
N PHE A 15 13.14 -9.08 -1.26
CA PHE A 15 12.73 -7.67 -1.30
C PHE A 15 12.38 -7.28 -2.73
N PHE A 16 11.14 -6.83 -2.94
CA PHE A 16 10.63 -6.43 -4.24
C PHE A 16 10.37 -4.93 -4.30
N LEU A 17 10.44 -4.35 -5.49
CA LEU A 17 10.02 -2.99 -5.74
C LEU A 17 8.70 -2.97 -6.50
N ARG A 18 7.74 -2.20 -5.98
CA ARG A 18 6.48 -1.87 -6.65
C ARG A 18 6.38 -0.37 -6.83
N ILE A 19 6.21 0.04 -8.08
CA ILE A 19 6.03 1.44 -8.45
C ILE A 19 4.53 1.71 -8.55
N GLU A 20 4.03 2.56 -7.67
CA GLU A 20 2.61 2.92 -7.59
C GLU A 20 2.34 4.12 -8.51
N ASP A 21 2.34 3.87 -9.82
CA ASP A 21 2.26 4.85 -10.90
C ASP A 21 0.85 5.00 -11.51
N THR A 22 -0.18 4.73 -10.72
CA THR A 22 -1.59 4.88 -11.15
C THR A 22 -2.04 6.35 -11.28
N ASP A 23 -1.34 7.29 -10.67
CA ASP A 23 -1.50 8.73 -10.88
C ASP A 23 -0.53 9.21 -11.99
N ARG A 24 -1.00 9.22 -13.24
CA ARG A 24 -0.19 9.57 -14.41
C ARG A 24 0.35 11.00 -14.41
N VAL A 25 -0.29 11.92 -13.69
CA VAL A 25 0.13 13.32 -13.61
C VAL A 25 1.37 13.46 -12.71
N ARG A 26 1.40 12.70 -11.63
CA ARG A 26 2.48 12.75 -10.63
C ARG A 26 3.61 11.76 -10.89
N SER A 27 3.34 10.68 -11.62
CA SER A 27 4.29 9.58 -11.84
C SER A 27 5.02 9.77 -13.15
N THR A 28 6.14 10.51 -13.11
CA THR A 28 7.02 10.69 -14.27
C THR A 28 8.18 9.69 -14.25
N LYS A 29 8.80 9.46 -15.42
CA LYS A 29 10.00 8.62 -15.50
C LYS A 29 11.14 9.16 -14.65
N GLU A 30 11.27 10.49 -14.59
CA GLU A 30 12.29 11.19 -13.80
C GLU A 30 12.09 10.92 -12.31
N SER A 31 10.84 10.99 -11.80
CA SER A 31 10.56 10.71 -10.41
C SER A 31 10.83 9.24 -10.04
N THR A 32 10.57 8.33 -10.97
CA THR A 32 10.87 6.90 -10.79
C THR A 32 12.38 6.64 -10.77
N ASN A 33 13.14 7.26 -11.67
CA ASN A 33 14.59 7.13 -11.70
C ASN A 33 15.24 7.63 -10.40
N VAL A 34 14.76 8.75 -9.87
CA VAL A 34 15.23 9.29 -8.56
C VAL A 34 15.01 8.28 -7.43
N ILE A 35 13.92 7.49 -7.47
CA ILE A 35 13.70 6.43 -6.47
C ILE A 35 14.78 5.37 -6.59
N PHE A 36 15.07 4.87 -7.78
CA PHE A 36 16.09 3.85 -8.00
C PHE A 36 17.49 4.35 -7.60
N GLU A 37 17.88 5.53 -8.07
CA GLU A 37 19.18 6.14 -7.70
C GLU A 37 19.37 6.28 -6.19
N ASN A 38 18.30 6.64 -5.46
CA ASN A 38 18.35 6.76 -4.01
C ASN A 38 18.44 5.39 -3.32
N LEU A 39 17.73 4.37 -3.81
CA LEU A 39 17.81 3.02 -3.26
C LEU A 39 19.19 2.40 -3.51
N GLU A 40 19.73 2.56 -4.71
CA GLU A 40 21.11 2.12 -5.06
C GLU A 40 22.16 2.82 -4.22
N TRP A 41 22.04 4.15 -4.04
CA TRP A 41 22.96 4.91 -3.19
C TRP A 41 22.92 4.44 -1.73
N LEU A 42 21.76 4.03 -1.22
CA LEU A 42 21.61 3.43 0.12
C LEU A 42 22.14 1.98 0.19
N GLY A 43 22.57 1.41 -0.93
CA GLY A 43 23.05 0.03 -1.01
C GLY A 43 21.95 -1.01 -0.96
N PHE A 44 20.69 -0.64 -1.29
CA PHE A 44 19.59 -1.60 -1.36
C PHE A 44 19.60 -2.31 -2.71
N ASP A 45 19.61 -3.61 -2.65
CA ASP A 45 19.35 -4.51 -3.75
C ASP A 45 17.92 -5.04 -3.68
N TRP A 46 17.37 -5.48 -4.82
CA TRP A 46 16.06 -6.12 -4.92
C TRP A 46 16.12 -7.36 -5.81
N ASP A 47 15.22 -8.30 -5.55
CA ASP A 47 15.39 -9.68 -6.05
C ASP A 47 14.71 -9.95 -7.39
N GLU A 48 13.83 -9.07 -7.86
CA GLU A 48 13.13 -9.21 -9.15
C GLU A 48 12.98 -7.85 -9.84
N GLU A 49 12.65 -7.85 -11.14
CA GLU A 49 12.32 -6.63 -11.89
C GLU A 49 11.21 -5.83 -11.22
N PRO A 50 11.34 -4.50 -11.12
CA PRO A 50 10.32 -3.65 -10.52
C PRO A 50 8.96 -3.80 -11.19
N ARG A 51 7.91 -3.92 -10.40
CA ARG A 51 6.54 -4.04 -10.89
C ARG A 51 5.86 -2.67 -10.90
N TYR A 52 5.22 -2.35 -12.02
CA TYR A 52 4.51 -1.08 -12.23
C TYR A 52 3.01 -1.32 -12.18
N GLN A 53 2.29 -0.62 -11.31
CA GLN A 53 0.84 -0.78 -11.17
C GLN A 53 0.09 -0.43 -12.47
N SER A 54 0.55 0.58 -13.20
CA SER A 54 -0.03 0.98 -14.49
C SER A 54 -0.01 -0.12 -15.56
N LYS A 55 0.83 -1.14 -15.42
CA LYS A 55 0.94 -2.28 -16.35
C LYS A 55 0.16 -3.51 -15.89
N ARG A 56 -0.65 -3.41 -14.84
CA ARG A 56 -1.30 -4.54 -14.18
C ARG A 56 -2.83 -4.47 -14.19
N LEU A 57 -3.41 -3.63 -15.04
CA LEU A 57 -4.86 -3.41 -15.12
C LEU A 57 -5.65 -4.72 -15.33
N ASP A 58 -5.14 -5.63 -16.16
CA ASP A 58 -5.78 -6.93 -16.38
C ASP A 58 -5.90 -7.78 -15.11
N ILE A 59 -4.89 -7.67 -14.22
CA ILE A 59 -4.92 -8.38 -12.94
C ILE A 59 -5.97 -7.76 -12.03
N TYR A 60 -5.98 -6.42 -11.90
CA TYR A 60 -6.97 -5.72 -11.09
C TYR A 60 -8.39 -6.01 -11.57
N ASN A 61 -8.64 -6.00 -12.88
CA ASN A 61 -9.96 -6.27 -13.44
C ASN A 61 -10.45 -7.69 -13.10
N LYS A 62 -9.60 -8.71 -13.12
CA LYS A 62 -9.97 -10.08 -12.69
C LYS A 62 -10.49 -10.11 -11.25
N TYR A 63 -9.85 -9.38 -10.33
CA TYR A 63 -10.28 -9.32 -8.94
C TYR A 63 -11.55 -8.47 -8.76
N ILE A 64 -11.73 -7.41 -9.57
CA ILE A 64 -12.96 -6.62 -9.61
C ILE A 64 -14.12 -7.50 -10.08
N ASP A 65 -13.94 -8.26 -11.18
CA ASP A 65 -14.96 -9.18 -11.71
C ASP A 65 -15.37 -10.23 -10.66
N LYS A 66 -14.40 -10.74 -9.88
CA LYS A 66 -14.69 -11.63 -8.76
C LYS A 66 -15.60 -10.99 -7.71
N LEU A 67 -15.30 -9.73 -7.31
CA LEU A 67 -16.10 -8.98 -6.34
C LEU A 67 -17.50 -8.63 -6.88
N LEU A 68 -17.60 -8.23 -8.14
CA LEU A 68 -18.88 -7.96 -8.81
C LEU A 68 -19.74 -9.23 -8.88
N SER A 69 -19.16 -10.36 -9.29
CA SER A 69 -19.85 -11.64 -9.44
C SER A 69 -20.33 -12.20 -8.10
N SER A 70 -19.61 -11.93 -7.02
CA SER A 70 -20.01 -12.34 -5.65
C SER A 70 -20.98 -11.37 -4.98
N GLY A 71 -21.31 -10.23 -5.62
CA GLY A 71 -22.17 -9.19 -5.03
C GLY A 71 -21.50 -8.38 -3.90
N MET A 72 -20.16 -8.50 -3.76
CA MET A 72 -19.36 -7.73 -2.81
C MET A 72 -18.93 -6.36 -3.37
N ALA A 73 -19.18 -6.10 -4.65
CA ALA A 73 -19.00 -4.82 -5.30
C ALA A 73 -20.15 -4.54 -6.26
N TYR A 74 -20.30 -3.29 -6.64
CA TYR A 74 -21.32 -2.83 -7.59
C TYR A 74 -20.81 -1.66 -8.42
N GLU A 75 -21.35 -1.52 -9.62
CA GLU A 75 -21.04 -0.38 -10.48
C GLU A 75 -21.81 0.86 -10.02
N ILE A 76 -21.14 2.00 -10.09
CA ILE A 76 -21.71 3.32 -9.85
C ILE A 76 -21.60 4.17 -11.11
N ASP A 77 -22.23 5.35 -11.10
CA ASP A 77 -22.28 6.26 -12.25
C ASP A 77 -20.88 6.52 -12.83
N GLY A 78 -20.81 6.52 -14.17
CA GLY A 78 -19.58 6.74 -14.91
C GLY A 78 -18.64 5.52 -15.04
N GLY A 79 -19.09 4.32 -14.65
CA GLY A 79 -18.33 3.07 -14.78
C GLY A 79 -17.31 2.82 -13.66
N ALA A 80 -17.33 3.62 -12.62
CA ALA A 80 -16.56 3.33 -11.41
C ALA A 80 -17.19 2.15 -10.65
N VAL A 81 -16.38 1.46 -9.82
CA VAL A 81 -16.84 0.32 -9.02
C VAL A 81 -16.61 0.61 -7.54
N SER A 82 -17.64 0.40 -6.75
CA SER A 82 -17.62 0.54 -5.30
C SER A 82 -17.66 -0.82 -4.62
N PHE A 83 -16.86 -1.00 -3.58
CA PHE A 83 -16.91 -2.13 -2.67
C PHE A 83 -18.03 -1.93 -1.67
N LYS A 84 -18.81 -2.99 -1.44
CA LYS A 84 -19.94 -2.99 -0.52
C LYS A 84 -19.51 -3.48 0.86
N VAL A 85 -19.57 -2.61 1.84
CA VAL A 85 -19.23 -2.94 3.22
C VAL A 85 -20.40 -3.65 3.89
N GLN A 86 -20.24 -4.94 4.20
CA GLN A 86 -21.28 -5.77 4.82
C GLN A 86 -20.89 -6.20 6.24
N GLN A 87 -19.67 -5.86 6.69
CA GLN A 87 -19.16 -6.24 8.00
C GLN A 87 -19.96 -5.54 9.12
N LYS A 88 -20.38 -6.34 10.11
CA LYS A 88 -21.12 -5.84 11.29
C LYS A 88 -20.32 -5.97 12.58
N GLU A 89 -19.43 -6.93 12.64
CA GLU A 89 -18.56 -7.16 13.78
C GLU A 89 -17.28 -6.32 13.66
N ALA A 90 -16.68 -6.01 14.80
CA ALA A 90 -15.43 -5.25 14.84
C ALA A 90 -14.36 -5.86 13.93
N ILE A 91 -13.64 -5.01 13.20
CA ILE A 91 -12.51 -5.41 12.37
C ILE A 91 -11.28 -5.39 13.25
N GLU A 92 -10.78 -6.57 13.59
CA GLU A 92 -9.64 -6.73 14.47
C GLU A 92 -8.45 -7.34 13.73
N PHE A 93 -7.25 -6.91 14.10
CA PHE A 93 -6.00 -7.53 13.64
C PHE A 93 -4.89 -7.32 14.66
N ASP A 94 -3.90 -8.21 14.63
CA ASP A 94 -2.71 -8.10 15.45
C ASP A 94 -1.61 -7.38 14.66
N ASP A 95 -1.29 -6.17 15.09
CA ASP A 95 -0.17 -5.41 14.55
C ASP A 95 1.13 -5.79 15.26
N ALA A 96 2.19 -6.07 14.50
CA ALA A 96 3.45 -6.54 15.07
C ALA A 96 4.16 -5.50 15.97
N VAL A 97 3.76 -4.22 15.89
CA VAL A 97 4.32 -3.13 16.71
C VAL A 97 3.35 -2.70 17.80
N HIS A 98 2.08 -2.50 17.45
CA HIS A 98 1.06 -1.94 18.35
C HIS A 98 0.22 -3.01 19.07
N GLY A 99 0.38 -4.29 18.72
CA GLY A 99 -0.48 -5.36 19.25
C GLY A 99 -1.88 -5.32 18.65
N LYS A 100 -2.88 -5.71 19.42
CA LYS A 100 -4.26 -5.82 18.96
C LYS A 100 -4.88 -4.45 18.68
N ILE A 101 -5.33 -4.26 17.43
CA ILE A 101 -6.04 -3.06 16.98
C ILE A 101 -7.45 -3.46 16.57
N SER A 102 -8.44 -2.64 16.94
CA SER A 102 -9.86 -2.86 16.65
C SER A 102 -10.48 -1.62 16.03
N PHE A 103 -11.29 -1.80 15.00
CA PHE A 103 -12.05 -0.75 14.33
C PHE A 103 -13.54 -1.06 14.33
N ASP A 104 -14.35 -0.03 14.54
CA ASP A 104 -15.80 -0.12 14.37
C ASP A 104 -16.15 -0.08 12.87
N PRO A 105 -16.73 -1.15 12.30
CA PRO A 105 -17.09 -1.18 10.90
C PRO A 105 -18.19 -0.16 10.53
N SER A 106 -18.99 0.28 11.48
CA SER A 106 -20.04 1.30 11.23
C SER A 106 -19.47 2.66 10.78
N LEU A 107 -18.18 2.88 11.01
CA LEU A 107 -17.46 4.07 10.56
C LEU A 107 -16.87 3.94 9.14
N ILE A 108 -17.08 2.78 8.49
CA ILE A 108 -16.56 2.52 7.14
C ILE A 108 -17.74 2.36 6.19
N GLU A 109 -17.97 3.40 5.39
CA GLU A 109 -18.96 3.36 4.32
C GLU A 109 -18.42 2.57 3.10
N ASP A 110 -19.31 2.26 2.16
CA ASP A 110 -18.94 1.71 0.86
C ASP A 110 -17.90 2.63 0.19
N PHE A 111 -16.90 2.04 -0.43
CA PHE A 111 -15.80 2.82 -0.98
C PHE A 111 -15.39 2.38 -2.39
N VAL A 112 -14.99 3.35 -3.20
CA VAL A 112 -14.55 3.10 -4.56
C VAL A 112 -13.29 2.21 -4.56
N ILE A 113 -13.29 1.19 -5.42
CA ILE A 113 -12.15 0.28 -5.66
C ILE A 113 -11.58 0.44 -7.08
N ARG A 114 -12.40 0.88 -8.07
CA ARG A 114 -11.98 1.25 -9.42
C ARG A 114 -12.62 2.58 -9.80
N LYS A 115 -11.82 3.51 -10.28
CA LYS A 115 -12.27 4.80 -10.80
C LYS A 115 -12.91 4.66 -12.17
N ALA A 116 -13.61 5.70 -12.63
CA ALA A 116 -14.21 5.78 -13.96
C ALA A 116 -13.18 5.70 -15.10
N ASP A 117 -11.91 6.05 -14.84
CA ASP A 117 -10.80 5.93 -15.78
C ASP A 117 -10.17 4.52 -15.79
N GLU A 118 -10.87 3.53 -15.20
CA GLU A 118 -10.48 2.11 -15.07
C GLU A 118 -9.28 1.85 -14.16
N PHE A 119 -8.67 2.87 -13.56
CA PHE A 119 -7.56 2.66 -12.63
C PHE A 119 -8.06 2.28 -11.23
N PRO A 120 -7.39 1.30 -10.58
CA PRO A 120 -7.73 0.94 -9.21
C PRO A 120 -7.38 2.07 -8.26
N VAL A 121 -8.09 2.16 -7.13
CA VAL A 121 -7.68 3.01 -6.01
C VAL A 121 -6.66 2.30 -5.12
N TYR A 122 -5.92 3.11 -4.38
CA TYR A 122 -4.78 2.69 -3.55
C TYR A 122 -5.04 1.41 -2.74
N ASN A 123 -6.07 1.40 -1.89
CA ASN A 123 -6.30 0.26 -1.00
C ASN A 123 -6.54 -1.05 -1.76
N PHE A 124 -7.29 -0.99 -2.86
CA PHE A 124 -7.57 -2.15 -3.68
C PHE A 124 -6.32 -2.62 -4.45
N ALA A 125 -5.58 -1.69 -5.07
CA ALA A 125 -4.36 -2.02 -5.79
C ALA A 125 -3.32 -2.69 -4.88
N CYS A 126 -3.14 -2.17 -3.65
CA CYS A 126 -2.24 -2.76 -2.67
C CYS A 126 -2.63 -4.20 -2.33
N VAL A 127 -3.92 -4.46 -2.03
CA VAL A 127 -4.40 -5.81 -1.67
C VAL A 127 -4.17 -6.80 -2.79
N VAL A 128 -4.52 -6.44 -4.03
CA VAL A 128 -4.32 -7.32 -5.19
C VAL A 128 -2.85 -7.58 -5.46
N ASP A 129 -2.02 -6.55 -5.40
CA ASP A 129 -0.59 -6.70 -5.62
C ASP A 129 0.08 -7.51 -4.53
N ASP A 130 -0.24 -7.25 -3.27
CA ASP A 130 0.33 -7.98 -2.14
C ASP A 130 -0.03 -9.48 -2.22
N ALA A 131 -1.26 -9.78 -2.63
CA ALA A 131 -1.70 -11.16 -2.85
C ALA A 131 -0.94 -11.84 -4.02
N ASP A 132 -0.88 -11.18 -5.18
CA ASP A 132 -0.22 -11.71 -6.38
C ASP A 132 1.30 -11.84 -6.19
N MET A 133 1.92 -10.91 -5.49
CA MET A 133 3.34 -10.91 -5.14
C MET A 133 3.65 -11.80 -3.93
N LYS A 134 2.63 -12.37 -3.28
CA LYS A 134 2.78 -13.20 -2.08
C LYS A 134 3.54 -12.48 -0.95
N ILE A 135 3.19 -11.21 -0.74
CA ILE A 135 3.75 -10.40 0.33
C ILE A 135 3.34 -10.98 1.68
N THR A 136 4.28 -11.27 2.52
CA THR A 136 4.05 -11.87 3.84
C THR A 136 3.97 -10.85 4.96
N HIS A 137 4.63 -9.70 4.81
CA HIS A 137 4.69 -8.64 5.81
C HIS A 137 4.57 -7.28 5.16
N VAL A 138 3.78 -6.40 5.77
CA VAL A 138 3.62 -5.00 5.39
C VAL A 138 4.12 -4.13 6.54
N ILE A 139 5.33 -3.56 6.38
CA ILE A 139 5.93 -2.64 7.35
C ILE A 139 5.83 -1.23 6.77
N ARG A 140 5.03 -0.36 7.41
CA ARG A 140 4.71 0.98 6.90
C ARG A 140 4.50 2.00 8.02
N GLY A 141 4.36 3.27 7.69
CA GLY A 141 4.12 4.31 8.69
C GLY A 141 2.73 4.25 9.30
N ASP A 142 2.59 4.76 10.52
CA ASP A 142 1.33 4.85 11.28
C ASP A 142 0.23 5.62 10.55
N ASP A 143 0.59 6.52 9.64
CA ASP A 143 -0.36 7.26 8.81
C ASP A 143 -1.19 6.35 7.88
N HIS A 144 -0.77 5.11 7.69
CA HIS A 144 -1.51 4.08 6.95
C HIS A 144 -2.38 3.16 7.82
N THR A 145 -2.36 3.29 9.14
CA THR A 145 -3.16 2.44 10.05
C THR A 145 -4.66 2.49 9.71
N SER A 146 -5.18 3.67 9.36
CA SER A 146 -6.58 3.85 8.94
C SER A 146 -6.94 3.21 7.59
N ASN A 147 -5.96 2.81 6.78
CA ASN A 147 -6.19 2.05 5.55
C ASN A 147 -6.39 0.56 5.80
N THR A 148 -5.80 0.04 6.88
CA THR A 148 -5.77 -1.39 7.19
C THR A 148 -7.18 -2.02 7.27
N PRO A 149 -8.18 -1.43 7.93
CA PRO A 149 -9.50 -2.04 8.00
C PRO A 149 -10.16 -2.17 6.61
N ARG A 150 -9.99 -1.20 5.71
CA ARG A 150 -10.50 -1.32 4.33
C ARG A 150 -9.78 -2.42 3.56
N GLN A 151 -8.47 -2.56 3.75
CA GLN A 151 -7.69 -3.62 3.12
C GLN A 151 -8.09 -5.00 3.66
N LEU A 152 -8.32 -5.15 4.97
CA LEU A 152 -8.79 -6.39 5.58
C LEU A 152 -10.16 -6.81 5.05
N LEU A 153 -11.09 -5.86 4.86
CA LEU A 153 -12.38 -6.15 4.24
C LEU A 153 -12.22 -6.70 2.81
N LEU A 154 -11.29 -6.15 2.04
CA LEU A 154 -10.98 -6.62 0.68
C LEU A 154 -10.32 -8.01 0.71
N TYR A 155 -9.35 -8.25 1.59
CA TYR A 155 -8.73 -9.57 1.76
C TYR A 155 -9.78 -10.63 2.09
N ASN A 156 -10.67 -10.32 3.04
CA ASN A 156 -11.75 -11.22 3.44
C ASN A 156 -12.72 -11.50 2.29
N ALA A 157 -13.20 -10.47 1.59
CA ALA A 157 -14.12 -10.63 0.46
C ALA A 157 -13.52 -11.40 -0.73
N LEU A 158 -12.22 -11.33 -0.89
CA LEU A 158 -11.47 -12.06 -1.92
C LEU A 158 -11.05 -13.47 -1.46
N GLU A 159 -11.27 -13.81 -0.19
CA GLU A 159 -10.83 -15.07 0.44
C GLU A 159 -9.31 -15.26 0.38
N ILE A 160 -8.58 -14.18 0.64
CA ILE A 160 -7.12 -14.15 0.64
C ILE A 160 -6.63 -13.91 2.06
N GLN A 161 -5.62 -14.69 2.47
CA GLN A 161 -4.97 -14.47 3.76
C GLN A 161 -4.22 -13.13 3.76
N PRO A 162 -4.53 -12.20 4.68
CA PRO A 162 -3.79 -10.94 4.77
C PRO A 162 -2.34 -11.15 5.23
N PRO A 163 -1.42 -10.26 4.87
CA PRO A 163 -0.06 -10.25 5.40
C PRO A 163 -0.06 -9.84 6.88
N VAL A 164 1.05 -10.07 7.56
CA VAL A 164 1.30 -9.49 8.88
C VAL A 164 1.54 -7.99 8.71
N PHE A 165 0.78 -7.17 9.45
CA PHE A 165 0.96 -5.73 9.46
C PHE A 165 1.89 -5.28 10.59
N ALA A 166 2.72 -4.30 10.31
CA ALA A 166 3.59 -3.63 11.27
C ALA A 166 3.57 -2.12 10.98
N HIS A 167 2.86 -1.36 11.80
CA HIS A 167 2.81 0.09 11.68
C HIS A 167 3.88 0.71 12.57
N ILE A 168 4.79 1.48 11.98
CA ILE A 168 5.91 2.11 12.68
C ILE A 168 5.67 3.61 12.83
N SER A 169 6.14 4.16 13.93
CA SER A 169 6.01 5.58 14.22
C SER A 169 6.56 6.46 13.11
N MET A 170 5.90 7.58 12.89
CA MET A 170 6.35 8.59 11.95
C MET A 170 7.66 9.22 12.40
N ILE A 171 8.53 9.56 11.43
CA ILE A 171 9.71 10.37 11.72
C ILE A 171 9.25 11.80 11.97
N LEU A 172 9.60 12.34 13.13
CA LEU A 172 9.22 13.67 13.57
C LEU A 172 10.37 14.65 13.38
N GLY A 173 10.04 15.91 13.14
CA GLY A 173 10.97 17.02 13.22
C GLY A 173 11.25 17.44 14.67
N GLU A 174 12.13 18.39 14.88
CA GLU A 174 12.46 18.93 16.22
C GLU A 174 11.24 19.55 16.93
N ASP A 175 10.26 20.02 16.16
CA ASP A 175 9.00 20.58 16.66
C ASP A 175 7.95 19.50 17.05
N GLY A 176 8.31 18.22 16.98
CA GLY A 176 7.43 17.09 17.27
C GLY A 176 6.35 16.84 16.20
N THR A 177 6.36 17.57 15.10
CA THR A 177 5.44 17.33 13.99
C THR A 177 6.07 16.41 12.93
N ARG A 178 5.25 15.82 12.06
CA ARG A 178 5.73 14.97 10.97
C ARG A 178 6.83 15.67 10.16
N LEU A 179 7.95 14.97 9.95
CA LEU A 179 9.04 15.49 9.13
C LEU A 179 8.54 15.89 7.74
N SER A 180 8.84 17.11 7.33
CA SER A 180 8.39 17.70 6.07
C SER A 180 9.45 18.67 5.51
N LYS A 181 9.28 19.10 4.27
CA LYS A 181 10.22 20.02 3.58
C LYS A 181 10.56 21.29 4.38
N ARG A 182 9.67 21.76 5.26
CA ARG A 182 9.93 22.92 6.15
C ARG A 182 10.99 22.66 7.21
N HIS A 183 11.32 21.40 7.49
CA HIS A 183 12.34 21.00 8.47
C HIS A 183 13.75 20.86 7.86
N GLY A 184 13.94 21.27 6.62
CA GLY A 184 15.23 21.20 5.92
C GLY A 184 15.40 19.91 5.12
N ALA A 185 16.51 19.18 5.32
CA ALA A 185 16.79 17.96 4.57
C ALA A 185 15.74 16.88 4.89
N THR A 186 14.94 16.50 3.90
CA THR A 186 13.86 15.53 4.04
C THR A 186 13.90 14.43 2.98
N SER A 187 14.74 14.60 1.98
CA SER A 187 14.98 13.59 0.95
C SER A 187 16.33 12.90 1.14
N VAL A 188 16.43 11.66 0.66
CA VAL A 188 17.72 10.94 0.62
C VAL A 188 18.77 11.74 -0.11
N ALA A 189 18.39 12.44 -1.20
CA ALA A 189 19.29 13.28 -1.97
C ALA A 189 19.84 14.47 -1.15
N ASP A 190 19.07 15.01 -0.20
CA ASP A 190 19.53 16.09 0.67
C ASP A 190 20.57 15.57 1.68
N TYR A 191 20.35 14.38 2.24
CA TYR A 191 21.33 13.73 3.11
C TYR A 191 22.61 13.38 2.35
N ARG A 192 22.50 12.84 1.13
CA ARG A 192 23.65 12.55 0.27
C ARG A 192 24.53 13.78 0.00
N LYS A 193 23.94 14.97 -0.16
CA LYS A 193 24.68 16.21 -0.38
C LYS A 193 25.42 16.73 0.87
N ARG A 194 24.97 16.31 2.04
CA ARG A 194 25.55 16.75 3.33
C ARG A 194 26.69 15.86 3.84
N GLY A 195 26.94 14.70 3.20
CA GLY A 195 27.90 13.68 3.60
C GLY A 195 27.18 12.60 4.39
#